data_4ca74e651a4eacad695787a579928d15
#
_entry.id   4ca74e651a4eacad695787a579928d15
#
_cell.length_a   1.000
_cell.length_b   1.000
_cell.length_c   1.000
_cell.angle_alpha   90.00
_cell.angle_beta   90.00
_cell.angle_gamma   90.00
#
_symmetry.space_group_name_H-M   'P 1'
#
loop_
_entity.id
_entity.type
_entity.pdbx_description
1 polymer ?
#
loop_
_entity_poly.entity_id
_entity_poly.type
_entity_poly.pdbx_seq_one_letter_code
_entity_poly.pdbx_strand_id
1 'polypeptide(L)'
;AVFHALLQAVLSAKHGVAPVHSSEELLLLQGRFPERIFCRLARLRGDPVAGALVFDYGRVWHTQYLACSDEGRDAGALDLVVQDLIREARERGAESLSFGTSTVEAGRVINEGLLWQKESYGARAIVHDFYEGDL
;
A
#
# COMPACT_ATOMS: atom_id res chain seq x y z
N ALA A 1 3.93 -14.60 0.92
CA ALA A 1 3.88 -15.17 2.28
C ALA A 1 4.32 -14.15 3.35
N VAL A 2 5.60 -13.73 3.41
CA VAL A 2 6.15 -12.87 4.49
C VAL A 2 5.39 -11.54 4.65
N PHE A 3 5.19 -10.80 3.57
CA PHE A 3 4.42 -9.54 3.61
C PHE A 3 2.97 -9.75 4.09
N HIS A 4 2.31 -10.80 3.63
CA HIS A 4 0.93 -11.09 4.04
C HIS A 4 0.85 -11.38 5.55
N ALA A 5 1.81 -12.09 6.12
CA ALA A 5 1.86 -12.34 7.56
C ALA A 5 2.02 -11.03 8.35
N LEU A 6 2.90 -10.12 7.91
CA LEU A 6 3.04 -8.79 8.50
C LEU A 6 1.73 -8.00 8.38
N LEU A 7 1.10 -7.97 7.20
CA LEU A 7 -0.16 -7.26 6.96
C LEU A 7 -1.27 -7.79 7.85
N GLN A 8 -1.40 -9.11 7.96
CA GLN A 8 -2.41 -9.76 8.81
C GLN A 8 -2.19 -9.41 10.29
N ALA A 9 -0.96 -9.47 10.78
CA ALA A 9 -0.63 -9.11 12.16
C ALA A 9 -1.00 -7.65 12.46
N VAL A 10 -0.67 -6.71 11.56
CA VAL A 10 -0.98 -5.30 11.71
C VAL A 10 -2.48 -5.03 11.67
N LEU A 11 -3.22 -5.63 10.73
CA LEU A 11 -4.67 -5.44 10.62
C LEU A 11 -5.42 -6.04 11.79
N SER A 12 -5.03 -7.24 12.24
CA SER A 12 -5.62 -7.88 13.42
C SER A 12 -5.41 -7.05 14.68
N ALA A 13 -4.17 -6.54 14.88
CA ALA A 13 -3.84 -5.75 16.07
C ALA A 13 -4.55 -4.38 16.11
N LYS A 14 -4.69 -3.71 14.96
CA LYS A 14 -5.24 -2.34 14.90
C LYS A 14 -6.74 -2.28 14.68
N HIS A 15 -7.29 -3.20 13.91
CA HIS A 15 -8.67 -3.11 13.42
C HIS A 15 -9.49 -4.37 13.70
N GLY A 16 -8.88 -5.45 14.18
CA GLY A 16 -9.56 -6.72 14.38
C GLY A 16 -10.07 -7.37 13.09
N VAL A 17 -9.49 -7.02 11.94
CA VAL A 17 -9.90 -7.52 10.62
C VAL A 17 -8.76 -8.27 9.94
N ALA A 18 -9.13 -9.15 8.99
CA ALA A 18 -8.19 -9.81 8.10
C ALA A 18 -7.99 -8.99 6.80
N PRO A 19 -6.88 -9.21 6.07
CA PRO A 19 -6.73 -8.69 4.71
C PRO A 19 -7.87 -9.18 3.81
N VAL A 20 -8.31 -8.33 2.87
CA VAL A 20 -9.36 -8.68 1.88
C VAL A 20 -8.91 -9.83 0.97
N HIS A 21 -7.63 -9.84 0.59
CA HIS A 21 -7.06 -10.89 -0.25
C HIS A 21 -6.30 -11.90 0.60
N SER A 22 -6.51 -13.18 0.32
CA SER A 22 -5.71 -14.25 0.92
C SER A 22 -4.28 -14.26 0.38
N SER A 23 -3.40 -14.99 1.07
CA SER A 23 -2.02 -15.14 0.63
C SER A 23 -1.92 -15.91 -0.69
N GLU A 24 -2.80 -16.87 -0.91
CA GLU A 24 -2.91 -17.68 -2.12
C GLU A 24 -3.34 -16.85 -3.32
N GLU A 25 -4.33 -15.96 -3.14
CA GLU A 25 -4.78 -15.03 -4.18
C GLU A 25 -3.66 -14.07 -4.60
N LEU A 26 -2.94 -13.50 -3.64
CA LEU A 26 -1.82 -12.59 -3.94
C LEU A 26 -0.66 -13.31 -4.63
N LEU A 27 -0.36 -14.55 -4.24
CA LEU A 27 0.66 -15.36 -4.90
C LEU A 27 0.24 -15.77 -6.30
N LEU A 28 -1.04 -16.09 -6.51
CA LEU A 28 -1.58 -16.38 -7.84
C LEU A 28 -1.47 -15.16 -8.76
N LEU A 29 -1.85 -13.97 -8.27
CA LEU A 29 -1.73 -12.72 -9.03
C LEU A 29 -0.28 -12.41 -9.36
N GLN A 30 0.62 -12.53 -8.39
CA GLN A 30 2.06 -12.32 -8.62
C GLN A 30 2.62 -13.33 -9.62
N GLY A 31 2.20 -14.59 -9.55
CA GLY A 31 2.62 -15.63 -10.51
C GLY A 31 2.16 -15.34 -11.95
N ARG A 32 1.00 -14.72 -12.11
CA ARG A 32 0.47 -14.30 -13.42
C ARG A 32 1.13 -13.02 -13.96
N PHE A 33 1.54 -12.13 -13.05
CA PHE A 33 2.10 -10.82 -13.38
C PHE A 33 3.38 -10.55 -12.60
N PRO A 34 4.44 -11.38 -12.77
CA PRO A 34 5.63 -11.35 -11.91
C PRO A 34 6.42 -10.03 -11.99
N GLU A 35 6.36 -9.33 -13.12
CA GLU A 35 7.04 -8.05 -13.34
C GLU A 35 6.18 -6.84 -12.92
N ARG A 36 4.88 -7.07 -12.66
CA ARG A 36 3.90 -6.02 -12.38
C ARG A 36 3.43 -6.01 -10.93
N ILE A 37 3.57 -7.12 -10.22
CA ILE A 37 3.13 -7.24 -8.82
C ILE A 37 4.31 -7.66 -7.97
N PHE A 38 4.70 -6.78 -7.06
CA PHE A 38 5.87 -7.03 -6.22
C PHE A 38 5.69 -6.44 -4.82
N CYS A 39 6.51 -6.91 -3.88
CA CYS A 39 6.56 -6.40 -2.51
C CYS A 39 7.90 -5.71 -2.24
N ARG A 40 7.84 -4.64 -1.45
CA ARG A 40 8.99 -4.07 -0.73
C ARG A 40 8.84 -4.34 0.75
N LEU A 41 9.94 -4.72 1.38
CA LEU A 41 10.00 -5.01 2.81
C LEU A 41 11.18 -4.28 3.44
N ALA A 42 10.92 -3.56 4.52
CA ALA A 42 11.96 -3.12 5.43
C ALA A 42 12.09 -4.13 6.58
N ARG A 43 13.32 -4.45 6.92
CA ARG A 43 13.65 -5.38 7.99
C ARG A 43 14.47 -4.68 9.07
N LEU A 44 14.13 -4.98 10.30
CA LEU A 44 14.92 -4.57 11.47
C LEU A 44 15.45 -5.83 12.15
N ARG A 45 16.79 -5.94 12.27
CA ARG A 45 17.46 -7.13 12.84
C ARG A 45 17.08 -8.46 12.18
N GLY A 46 16.69 -8.40 10.88
CA GLY A 46 16.25 -9.57 10.12
C GLY A 46 14.74 -9.77 10.05
N ASP A 47 13.96 -9.19 10.95
CA ASP A 47 12.51 -9.29 11.01
C ASP A 47 11.81 -8.27 10.11
N PRO A 48 10.77 -8.65 9.36
CA PRO A 48 10.01 -7.72 8.53
C PRO A 48 9.14 -6.82 9.43
N VAL A 49 9.41 -5.52 9.41
CA VAL A 49 8.71 -4.53 10.27
C VAL A 49 7.85 -3.54 9.49
N ALA A 50 8.12 -3.35 8.20
CA ALA A 50 7.27 -2.58 7.30
C ALA A 50 7.32 -3.13 5.89
N GLY A 51 6.33 -2.79 5.07
CA GLY A 51 6.33 -3.15 3.66
C GLY A 51 5.14 -2.62 2.90
N ALA A 52 5.24 -2.81 1.59
CA ALA A 52 4.21 -2.48 0.61
C ALA A 52 4.03 -3.60 -0.39
N LEU A 53 2.79 -3.84 -0.80
CA LEU A 53 2.45 -4.58 -2.01
C LEU A 53 2.10 -3.56 -3.09
N VAL A 54 2.79 -3.65 -4.22
CA VAL A 54 2.68 -2.69 -5.33
C VAL A 54 2.17 -3.37 -6.58
N PHE A 55 1.25 -2.71 -7.27
CA PHE A 55 0.78 -3.03 -8.59
C PHE A 55 1.33 -1.97 -9.56
N ASP A 56 2.16 -2.41 -10.50
CA ASP A 56 2.76 -1.58 -11.54
C ASP A 56 1.87 -1.60 -12.80
N TYR A 57 1.18 -0.50 -13.06
CA TYR A 57 0.39 -0.27 -14.25
C TYR A 57 1.16 0.49 -15.36
N GLY A 58 2.48 0.57 -15.25
CA GLY A 58 3.35 1.31 -16.15
C GLY A 58 3.47 2.77 -15.76
N ARG A 59 2.52 3.61 -16.18
CA ARG A 59 2.53 5.05 -15.83
C ARG A 59 2.19 5.33 -14.37
N VAL A 60 1.43 4.45 -13.73
CA VAL A 60 1.00 4.57 -12.33
C VAL A 60 1.44 3.34 -11.57
N TRP A 61 2.12 3.53 -10.47
CA TRP A 61 2.31 2.50 -9.46
C TRP A 61 1.28 2.67 -8.37
N HIS A 62 0.63 1.58 -7.96
CA HIS A 62 -0.39 1.60 -6.92
C HIS A 62 0.04 0.78 -5.72
N THR A 63 0.08 1.39 -4.54
CA THR A 63 0.29 0.68 -3.28
C THR A 63 -1.03 0.05 -2.83
N GLN A 64 -1.23 -1.22 -3.19
CA GLN A 64 -2.43 -1.97 -2.82
C GLN A 64 -2.55 -2.15 -1.31
N TYR A 65 -1.42 -2.40 -0.65
CA TYR A 65 -1.34 -2.49 0.80
C TYR A 65 -0.04 -1.86 1.30
N LEU A 66 -0.16 -1.17 2.43
CA LEU A 66 0.96 -0.73 3.27
C LEU A 66 0.79 -1.36 4.65
N ALA A 67 1.84 -1.90 5.21
CA ALA A 67 1.86 -2.46 6.56
C ALA A 67 3.09 -1.98 7.33
N CYS A 68 2.90 -1.66 8.59
CA CYS A 68 3.98 -1.25 9.49
C CYS A 68 3.65 -1.68 10.92
N SER A 69 4.54 -2.46 11.53
CA SER A 69 4.47 -2.79 12.95
C SER A 69 4.76 -1.56 13.81
N ASP A 70 4.48 -1.63 15.11
CA ASP A 70 4.79 -0.53 16.02
C ASP A 70 6.32 -0.30 16.11
N GLU A 71 7.11 -1.37 16.21
CA GLU A 71 8.58 -1.29 16.16
C GLU A 71 9.08 -0.68 14.82
N GLY A 72 8.45 -1.04 13.71
CA GLY A 72 8.77 -0.46 12.40
C GLY A 72 8.44 1.02 12.31
N ARG A 73 7.37 1.45 12.99
CA ARG A 73 6.98 2.86 13.06
C ARG A 73 7.98 3.68 13.84
N ASP A 74 8.39 3.18 15.01
CA ASP A 74 9.39 3.84 15.85
C ASP A 74 10.74 3.97 15.12
N ALA A 75 11.05 3.03 14.23
CA ALA A 75 12.26 3.02 13.42
C ALA A 75 12.14 3.80 12.07
N GLY A 76 10.99 4.39 11.74
CA GLY A 76 10.76 5.05 10.45
C GLY A 76 10.79 4.09 9.24
N ALA A 77 10.49 2.81 9.46
CA ALA A 77 10.66 1.78 8.44
C ALA A 77 9.68 1.93 7.26
N LEU A 78 8.47 2.45 7.51
CA LEU A 78 7.51 2.70 6.43
C LEU A 78 7.94 3.87 5.55
N ASP A 79 8.53 4.91 6.15
CA ASP A 79 9.06 6.07 5.42
C ASP A 79 10.17 5.62 4.47
N LEU A 80 11.05 4.72 4.94
CA LEU A 80 12.10 4.12 4.10
C LEU A 80 11.49 3.35 2.91
N VAL A 81 10.46 2.53 3.14
CA VAL A 81 9.77 1.78 2.08
C VAL A 81 9.16 2.72 1.06
N VAL A 82 8.46 3.76 1.51
CA VAL A 82 7.79 4.74 0.62
C VAL A 82 8.82 5.52 -0.19
N GLN A 83 9.91 5.98 0.43
CA GLN A 83 10.99 6.68 -0.26
C GLN A 83 11.65 5.81 -1.34
N ASP A 84 11.90 4.54 -1.03
CA ASP A 84 12.48 3.59 -2.00
C ASP A 84 11.54 3.36 -3.18
N LEU A 85 10.23 3.22 -2.93
CA LEU A 85 9.21 3.08 -3.97
C LEU A 85 9.11 4.33 -4.86
N ILE A 86 9.14 5.53 -4.28
CA ILE A 86 9.11 6.79 -5.04
C ILE A 86 10.35 6.88 -5.95
N ARG A 87 11.53 6.57 -5.40
CA ARG A 87 12.77 6.58 -6.17
C ARG A 87 12.71 5.59 -7.34
N GLU A 88 12.37 4.33 -7.07
CA GLU A 88 12.33 3.28 -8.10
C GLU A 88 11.24 3.54 -9.15
N ALA A 89 10.04 3.97 -8.74
CA ALA A 89 8.97 4.35 -9.66
C ALA A 89 9.43 5.42 -10.64
N ARG A 90 10.11 6.46 -10.13
CA ARG A 90 10.69 7.52 -10.95
C ARG A 90 11.78 7.02 -11.91
N GLU A 91 12.70 6.18 -11.43
CA GLU A 91 13.77 5.58 -12.23
C GLU A 91 13.21 4.70 -13.35
N ARG A 92 12.08 4.03 -13.11
CA ARG A 92 11.37 3.20 -14.09
C ARG A 92 10.39 3.97 -14.98
N GLY A 93 10.31 5.29 -14.84
CA GLY A 93 9.51 6.18 -15.69
C GLY A 93 8.02 6.22 -15.33
N ALA A 94 7.64 5.79 -14.13
CA ALA A 94 6.28 6.01 -13.66
C ALA A 94 6.02 7.51 -13.41
N GLU A 95 4.84 7.96 -13.78
CA GLU A 95 4.42 9.36 -13.64
C GLU A 95 3.86 9.66 -12.25
N SER A 96 3.32 8.64 -11.58
CA SER A 96 2.76 8.77 -10.24
C SER A 96 2.82 7.48 -9.43
N LEU A 97 2.86 7.67 -8.10
CA LEU A 97 2.66 6.62 -7.09
C LEU A 97 1.33 6.90 -6.38
N SER A 98 0.36 6.00 -6.54
CA SER A 98 -0.95 6.09 -5.93
C SER A 98 -0.99 5.36 -4.59
N PHE A 99 -1.44 6.05 -3.55
CA PHE A 99 -1.71 5.46 -2.23
C PHE A 99 -3.16 4.99 -2.05
N GLY A 100 -3.95 4.97 -3.12
CA GLY A 100 -5.36 4.59 -3.06
C GLY A 100 -6.23 5.60 -2.31
N THR A 101 -7.45 5.15 -1.98
CA THR A 101 -8.45 6.00 -1.34
C THR A 101 -8.08 6.40 0.09
N SER A 102 -8.54 7.59 0.50
CA SER A 102 -8.47 8.08 1.89
C SER A 102 -9.88 8.33 2.46
N THR A 103 -10.86 7.60 1.97
CA THR A 103 -12.25 7.72 2.39
C THR A 103 -12.76 6.43 3.01
N VAL A 104 -13.81 6.54 3.81
CA VAL A 104 -14.62 5.47 4.38
C VAL A 104 -16.07 5.67 3.97
N GLU A 105 -16.98 4.79 4.40
CA GLU A 105 -18.42 4.87 4.09
C GLU A 105 -18.70 5.03 2.59
N ALA A 106 -18.10 4.15 1.77
CA ALA A 106 -18.25 4.17 0.32
C ALA A 106 -17.89 5.54 -0.33
N GLY A 107 -16.85 6.18 0.17
CA GLY A 107 -16.36 7.44 -0.39
C GLY A 107 -16.98 8.71 0.18
N ARG A 108 -17.93 8.59 1.13
CA ARG A 108 -18.71 9.73 1.64
C ARG A 108 -18.00 10.50 2.75
N VAL A 109 -17.09 9.85 3.48
CA VAL A 109 -16.40 10.44 4.63
C VAL A 109 -14.89 10.34 4.43
N ILE A 110 -14.20 11.43 4.65
CA ILE A 110 -12.73 11.47 4.60
C ILE A 110 -12.17 10.86 5.89
N ASN A 111 -11.24 9.93 5.75
CA ASN A 111 -10.38 9.50 6.85
C ASN A 111 -9.20 10.47 6.96
N GLU A 112 -9.34 11.47 7.81
CA GLU A 112 -8.36 12.57 7.95
C GLU A 112 -6.98 12.06 8.35
N GLY A 113 -6.89 11.07 9.23
CA GLY A 113 -5.61 10.50 9.65
C GLY A 113 -4.88 9.81 8.50
N LEU A 114 -5.61 9.06 7.68
CA LEU A 114 -5.06 8.41 6.51
C LEU A 114 -4.67 9.41 5.41
N LEU A 115 -5.48 10.44 5.21
CA LEU A 115 -5.18 11.52 4.27
C LEU A 115 -3.90 12.26 4.69
N TRP A 116 -3.84 12.68 5.96
CA TRP A 116 -2.66 13.36 6.51
C TRP A 116 -1.38 12.52 6.37
N GLN A 117 -1.45 11.23 6.65
CA GLN A 117 -0.30 10.33 6.48
C GLN A 117 0.20 10.33 5.03
N LYS A 118 -0.70 10.24 4.05
CA LYS A 118 -0.34 10.25 2.63
C LYS A 118 0.22 11.60 2.19
N GLU A 119 -0.37 12.68 2.64
CA GLU A 119 0.12 14.04 2.35
C GLU A 119 1.49 14.30 2.97
N SER A 120 1.82 13.68 4.11
CA SER A 120 3.15 13.79 4.71
C SER A 120 4.27 13.21 3.83
N TYR A 121 3.93 12.30 2.91
CA TYR A 121 4.83 11.81 1.86
C TYR A 121 4.86 12.70 0.61
N GLY A 122 4.18 13.85 0.63
CA GLY A 122 4.09 14.76 -0.52
C GLY A 122 2.97 14.43 -1.50
N ALA A 123 2.08 13.48 -1.17
CA ALA A 123 0.93 13.17 -2.02
C ALA A 123 -0.05 14.35 -2.10
N ARG A 124 -0.87 14.33 -3.14
CA ARG A 124 -1.99 15.24 -3.32
C ARG A 124 -3.25 14.42 -3.57
N ALA A 125 -4.35 14.83 -2.94
CA ALA A 125 -5.65 14.24 -3.20
C ALA A 125 -6.13 14.64 -4.60
N ILE A 126 -6.70 13.66 -5.31
CA ILE A 126 -7.44 13.86 -6.55
C ILE A 126 -8.85 13.30 -6.38
N VAL A 127 -9.81 13.94 -6.98
CA VAL A 127 -11.20 13.49 -6.94
C VAL A 127 -11.39 12.39 -7.97
N HIS A 128 -12.02 11.29 -7.53
CA HIS A 128 -12.51 10.24 -8.41
C HIS A 128 -14.03 10.24 -8.33
N ASP A 129 -14.68 10.58 -9.42
CA ASP A 129 -16.14 10.60 -9.50
C ASP A 129 -16.69 9.18 -9.67
N PHE A 130 -17.82 8.92 -9.03
CA PHE A 130 -18.63 7.72 -9.29
C PHE A 130 -19.73 8.09 -10.27
N TYR A 131 -19.89 7.27 -11.30
CA TYR A 131 -20.94 7.43 -12.29
C TYR A 131 -21.89 6.23 -12.19
N GLU A 132 -23.17 6.52 -12.11
CA GLU A 132 -24.25 5.53 -12.14
C GLU A 132 -25.16 5.86 -13.33
N GLY A 133 -25.60 4.84 -14.06
CA GLY A 133 -26.50 4.98 -15.21
C GLY A 133 -27.30 3.72 -15.42
N ASP A 134 -28.54 3.90 -15.90
CA ASP A 134 -29.37 2.79 -16.32
C ASP A 134 -28.83 2.24 -17.66
N LEU A 135 -28.71 0.90 -17.75
CA LEU A 135 -28.31 0.16 -18.96
C LEU A 135 -29.51 -0.30 -19.72
#